data_d1e0911cff2c7b141f0623c5fc31a4ba
#
_entry.id   d1e0911cff2c7b141f0623c5fc31a4ba
#
_cell.length_a   1.000
_cell.length_b   1.000
_cell.length_c   1.000
_cell.angle_alpha   90.00
_cell.angle_beta   90.00
_cell.angle_gamma   90.00
#
_symmetry.space_group_name_H-M   'P 1'
#
loop_
_entity.id
_entity.type
_entity.pdbx_description
1 polymer ?
#
loop_
_entity_poly.entity_id
_entity_poly.type
_entity_poly.pdbx_seq_one_letter_code
_entity_poly.pdbx_strand_id
1 'polypeptide(L)'
;MSPPVTHASPMPDIQNDLFDRGTSDWLHHPDTAFDAWLASQQFRHSSAEVYRAQWGAFLGWLAKRQKTLATVDTETISHFVGELPIKKTQRVRYLRLIERVLDHVRKSELGSTNPARFIAQDGEATWRRARDNEPTSFLTPAERAALLAYLFSPLPSIGATLWKERRDRALVAAFLGAGLKTGEARSITISCVNLGSTMLTVPAAQPEFTRDTHLASFAIALFDAWLAERQRCEIPGDLVFPASLSGRPMHKATMLRAVDTIIEAADIASSREARASPQTLRNTFAAELFENGVEPEKVGQWLGFAQSISANRLHRAWKNWQENLVHALPDAKPSADDAAIAPRRA
;
A
#
# COMPACT_ATOMS: atom_id res chain seq x y z
N MET A 1 -60.03 56.47 -5.63
CA MET A 1 -58.86 56.00 -6.43
C MET A 1 -58.17 54.91 -5.62
N SER A 2 -58.47 53.65 -5.96
CA SER A 2 -57.84 52.48 -5.35
C SER A 2 -56.57 52.13 -6.14
N PRO A 3 -55.45 51.69 -5.47
CA PRO A 3 -54.24 51.29 -6.15
C PRO A 3 -54.37 49.88 -6.79
N PRO A 4 -53.63 49.57 -7.84
CA PRO A 4 -53.74 48.31 -8.56
C PRO A 4 -53.08 47.17 -7.76
N VAL A 5 -53.76 46.02 -7.76
CA VAL A 5 -53.28 44.77 -7.22
C VAL A 5 -52.21 44.19 -8.17
N THR A 6 -51.00 44.06 -7.68
CA THR A 6 -49.89 43.40 -8.42
C THR A 6 -50.03 41.90 -8.25
N HIS A 7 -50.36 41.18 -9.33
CA HIS A 7 -50.25 39.71 -9.39
C HIS A 7 -48.78 39.29 -9.33
N ALA A 8 -48.41 38.64 -8.24
CA ALA A 8 -47.15 37.92 -8.16
C ALA A 8 -47.25 36.67 -9.03
N SER A 9 -46.36 36.53 -9.99
CA SER A 9 -46.15 35.29 -10.79
C SER A 9 -45.67 34.16 -9.82
N PRO A 10 -46.18 32.95 -9.96
CA PRO A 10 -45.71 31.83 -9.13
C PRO A 10 -44.25 31.54 -9.54
N MET A 11 -43.36 31.48 -8.55
CA MET A 11 -42.02 30.97 -8.71
C MET A 11 -42.07 29.51 -9.18
N PRO A 12 -41.24 29.11 -10.16
CA PRO A 12 -41.19 27.70 -10.55
C PRO A 12 -40.68 26.86 -9.34
N ASP A 13 -41.34 25.77 -9.14
CA ASP A 13 -41.08 24.80 -8.06
C ASP A 13 -39.77 24.06 -8.35
N ILE A 14 -38.65 24.63 -7.93
CA ILE A 14 -37.29 24.13 -8.20
C ILE A 14 -36.97 22.87 -7.38
N GLN A 15 -37.79 22.52 -6.40
CA GLN A 15 -37.49 21.41 -5.49
C GLN A 15 -37.79 20.01 -6.04
N ASN A 16 -38.75 19.83 -6.95
CA ASN A 16 -39.10 18.51 -7.49
C ASN A 16 -38.19 18.01 -8.61
N ASP A 17 -37.51 18.92 -9.34
CA ASP A 17 -36.69 18.55 -10.50
C ASP A 17 -35.27 18.07 -10.15
N LEU A 18 -34.78 18.37 -8.94
CA LEU A 18 -33.44 17.95 -8.46
C LEU A 18 -33.40 16.51 -7.95
N PHE A 19 -34.53 15.96 -7.46
CA PHE A 19 -34.60 14.60 -6.91
C PHE A 19 -34.93 13.54 -7.97
N ASP A 20 -35.70 13.89 -8.98
CA ASP A 20 -36.10 12.96 -10.07
C ASP A 20 -34.98 12.72 -11.09
N ARG A 21 -34.10 13.69 -11.32
CA ARG A 21 -32.93 13.54 -12.21
C ARG A 21 -31.89 12.59 -11.67
N GLY A 22 -31.69 12.53 -10.35
CA GLY A 22 -30.63 11.74 -9.72
C GLY A 22 -30.80 10.23 -9.89
N THR A 23 -32.02 9.70 -9.77
CA THR A 23 -32.30 8.26 -9.88
C THR A 23 -32.37 7.80 -11.32
N SER A 24 -32.93 8.61 -12.21
CA SER A 24 -32.97 8.35 -13.65
C SER A 24 -31.57 8.21 -14.26
N ASP A 25 -30.61 9.04 -13.85
CA ASP A 25 -29.23 8.99 -14.35
C ASP A 25 -28.54 7.68 -13.96
N TRP A 26 -28.74 7.15 -12.75
CA TRP A 26 -28.17 5.87 -12.33
C TRP A 26 -28.71 4.67 -13.11
N LEU A 27 -29.95 4.74 -13.59
CA LEU A 27 -30.58 3.67 -14.36
C LEU A 27 -30.18 3.71 -15.83
N HIS A 28 -30.07 4.91 -16.42
CA HIS A 28 -29.81 5.09 -17.84
C HIS A 28 -28.32 5.30 -18.17
N HIS A 29 -27.58 5.96 -17.27
CA HIS A 29 -26.16 6.33 -17.46
C HIS A 29 -25.32 6.02 -16.21
N PRO A 30 -25.28 4.75 -15.74
CA PRO A 30 -24.67 4.39 -14.45
C PRO A 30 -23.18 4.71 -14.35
N ASP A 31 -22.45 4.72 -15.45
CA ASP A 31 -21.03 5.11 -15.49
C ASP A 31 -20.85 6.61 -15.22
N THR A 32 -21.64 7.44 -15.91
CA THR A 32 -21.59 8.90 -15.75
C THR A 32 -22.07 9.34 -14.37
N ALA A 33 -23.15 8.72 -13.87
CA ALA A 33 -23.67 8.96 -12.52
C ALA A 33 -22.65 8.57 -11.45
N PHE A 34 -21.95 7.46 -11.66
CA PHE A 34 -20.86 7.03 -10.77
C PHE A 34 -19.68 8.01 -10.77
N ASP A 35 -19.27 8.52 -11.91
CA ASP A 35 -18.20 9.52 -11.98
C ASP A 35 -18.55 10.82 -11.26
N ALA A 36 -19.79 11.29 -11.40
CA ALA A 36 -20.30 12.46 -10.68
C ALA A 36 -20.31 12.21 -9.16
N TRP A 37 -20.81 11.04 -8.72
CA TRP A 37 -20.78 10.62 -7.33
C TRP A 37 -19.34 10.53 -6.80
N LEU A 38 -18.43 9.91 -7.57
CA LEU A 38 -17.02 9.74 -7.18
C LEU A 38 -16.32 11.09 -7.00
N ALA A 39 -16.61 12.07 -7.85
CA ALA A 39 -16.08 13.43 -7.74
C ALA A 39 -16.56 14.12 -6.45
N SER A 40 -17.79 13.86 -6.01
CA SER A 40 -18.36 14.43 -4.77
C SER A 40 -17.74 13.85 -3.50
N GLN A 41 -17.08 12.67 -3.57
CA GLN A 41 -16.57 11.94 -2.40
C GLN A 41 -15.16 12.37 -1.97
N GLN A 42 -14.50 13.29 -2.66
CA GLN A 42 -13.13 13.78 -2.35
C GLN A 42 -12.09 12.67 -2.19
N PHE A 43 -12.22 11.56 -2.91
CA PHE A 43 -11.22 10.49 -2.88
C PHE A 43 -9.90 10.94 -3.53
N ARG A 44 -8.80 10.35 -3.07
CA ARG A 44 -7.51 10.50 -3.76
C ARG A 44 -7.63 9.96 -5.19
N HIS A 45 -6.98 10.64 -6.14
CA HIS A 45 -7.02 10.27 -7.57
C HIS A 45 -6.76 8.77 -7.82
N SER A 46 -5.71 8.21 -7.21
CA SER A 46 -5.40 6.79 -7.34
C SER A 46 -6.47 5.85 -6.77
N SER A 47 -7.23 6.27 -5.75
CA SER A 47 -8.36 5.50 -5.23
C SER A 47 -9.55 5.60 -6.17
N ALA A 48 -9.79 6.77 -6.75
CA ALA A 48 -10.87 6.99 -7.71
C ALA A 48 -10.69 6.11 -8.96
N GLU A 49 -9.47 6.00 -9.49
CA GLU A 49 -9.16 5.10 -10.62
C GLU A 49 -9.50 3.63 -10.30
N VAL A 50 -9.10 3.17 -9.11
CA VAL A 50 -9.41 1.81 -8.66
C VAL A 50 -10.92 1.60 -8.53
N TYR A 51 -11.63 2.57 -7.99
CA TYR A 51 -13.09 2.48 -7.83
C TYR A 51 -13.81 2.49 -9.17
N ARG A 52 -13.35 3.29 -10.15
CA ARG A 52 -13.88 3.22 -11.53
C ARG A 52 -13.71 1.85 -12.16
N ALA A 53 -12.51 1.27 -12.05
CA ALA A 53 -12.25 -0.06 -12.57
C ALA A 53 -13.13 -1.12 -11.89
N GLN A 54 -13.32 -1.04 -10.56
CA GLN A 54 -14.16 -1.97 -9.81
C GLN A 54 -15.64 -1.83 -10.19
N TRP A 55 -16.14 -0.61 -10.31
CA TRP A 55 -17.53 -0.34 -10.69
C TRP A 55 -17.79 -0.76 -12.13
N GLY A 56 -16.92 -0.41 -13.07
CA GLY A 56 -17.02 -0.83 -14.46
C GLY A 56 -17.02 -2.36 -14.62
N ALA A 57 -16.23 -3.09 -13.81
CA ALA A 57 -16.26 -4.55 -13.79
C ALA A 57 -17.63 -5.09 -13.33
N PHE A 58 -18.26 -4.48 -12.32
CA PHE A 58 -19.59 -4.84 -11.85
C PHE A 58 -20.67 -4.57 -12.91
N LEU A 59 -20.68 -3.38 -13.51
CA LEU A 59 -21.62 -3.04 -14.56
C LEU A 59 -21.46 -3.94 -15.80
N GLY A 60 -20.22 -4.21 -16.22
CA GLY A 60 -19.94 -5.11 -17.33
C GLY A 60 -20.41 -6.55 -17.05
N TRP A 61 -20.32 -7.01 -15.78
CA TRP A 61 -20.83 -8.31 -15.38
C TRP A 61 -22.37 -8.36 -15.39
N LEU A 62 -23.04 -7.28 -14.94
CA LEU A 62 -24.50 -7.15 -15.00
C LEU A 62 -24.99 -7.16 -16.46
N ALA A 63 -24.37 -6.35 -17.32
CA ALA A 63 -24.74 -6.25 -18.73
C ALA A 63 -24.68 -7.61 -19.46
N LYS A 64 -23.62 -8.40 -19.21
CA LYS A 64 -23.50 -9.77 -19.76
C LYS A 64 -24.65 -10.71 -19.37
N ARG A 65 -25.34 -10.42 -18.25
CA ARG A 65 -26.46 -11.20 -17.71
C ARG A 65 -27.82 -10.54 -17.91
N GLN A 66 -27.85 -9.46 -18.72
CA GLN A 66 -29.05 -8.68 -18.99
C GLN A 66 -29.71 -8.15 -17.71
N LYS A 67 -28.90 -7.90 -16.65
CA LYS A 67 -29.34 -7.28 -15.39
C LYS A 67 -28.98 -5.80 -15.39
N THR A 68 -29.77 -5.02 -14.65
CA THR A 68 -29.60 -3.56 -14.45
C THR A 68 -29.49 -3.26 -12.96
N LEU A 69 -29.11 -2.04 -12.59
CA LEU A 69 -29.09 -1.62 -11.18
C LEU A 69 -30.46 -1.71 -10.49
N ALA A 70 -31.55 -1.59 -11.26
CA ALA A 70 -32.91 -1.73 -10.75
C ALA A 70 -33.24 -3.19 -10.32
N THR A 71 -32.62 -4.18 -10.97
CA THR A 71 -32.89 -5.60 -10.74
C THR A 71 -31.86 -6.29 -9.85
N VAL A 72 -30.91 -5.53 -9.30
CA VAL A 72 -29.87 -6.08 -8.41
C VAL A 72 -30.46 -6.48 -7.06
N ASP A 73 -30.29 -7.74 -6.73
CA ASP A 73 -30.64 -8.35 -5.44
C ASP A 73 -29.39 -8.92 -4.72
N THR A 74 -29.60 -9.46 -3.54
CA THR A 74 -28.53 -10.07 -2.73
C THR A 74 -27.82 -11.23 -3.43
N GLU A 75 -28.60 -12.07 -4.15
CA GLU A 75 -28.07 -13.24 -4.88
C GLU A 75 -27.17 -12.77 -6.04
N THR A 76 -27.60 -11.77 -6.80
CA THR A 76 -26.84 -11.16 -7.89
C THR A 76 -25.47 -10.67 -7.41
N ILE A 77 -25.43 -9.96 -6.29
CA ILE A 77 -24.18 -9.43 -5.72
C ILE A 77 -23.29 -10.59 -5.20
N SER A 78 -23.87 -11.57 -4.53
CA SER A 78 -23.16 -12.75 -4.05
C SER A 78 -22.50 -13.52 -5.19
N HIS A 79 -23.23 -13.72 -6.29
CA HIS A 79 -22.72 -14.38 -7.51
C HIS A 79 -21.56 -13.60 -8.13
N PHE A 80 -21.73 -12.30 -8.32
CA PHE A 80 -20.66 -11.44 -8.83
C PHE A 80 -19.39 -11.54 -7.99
N VAL A 81 -19.50 -11.35 -6.68
CA VAL A 81 -18.36 -11.39 -5.76
C VAL A 81 -17.73 -12.79 -5.72
N GLY A 82 -18.54 -13.85 -5.80
CA GLY A 82 -18.10 -15.23 -5.83
C GLY A 82 -17.28 -15.60 -7.08
N GLU A 83 -17.68 -15.08 -8.25
CA GLU A 83 -17.02 -15.35 -9.53
C GLU A 83 -15.72 -14.56 -9.76
N LEU A 84 -15.43 -13.51 -8.94
CA LEU A 84 -14.22 -12.73 -9.12
C LEU A 84 -12.96 -13.59 -8.89
N PRO A 85 -12.04 -13.70 -9.87
CA PRO A 85 -10.80 -14.49 -9.76
C PRO A 85 -9.73 -13.73 -8.96
N ILE A 86 -10.09 -13.27 -7.77
CA ILE A 86 -9.25 -12.43 -6.90
C ILE A 86 -9.30 -12.91 -5.45
N LYS A 87 -8.33 -12.48 -4.64
CA LYS A 87 -8.26 -12.83 -3.21
C LYS A 87 -9.48 -12.31 -2.45
N LYS A 88 -9.88 -13.03 -1.40
CA LYS A 88 -11.03 -12.69 -0.55
C LYS A 88 -11.03 -11.23 -0.06
N THR A 89 -9.88 -10.73 0.37
CA THR A 89 -9.71 -9.32 0.80
C THR A 89 -10.04 -8.31 -0.29
N GLN A 90 -9.76 -8.64 -1.55
CA GLN A 90 -10.11 -7.79 -2.68
C GLN A 90 -11.61 -7.88 -3.00
N ARG A 91 -12.23 -9.07 -2.88
CA ARG A 91 -13.67 -9.23 -3.05
C ARG A 91 -14.45 -8.36 -2.06
N VAL A 92 -14.01 -8.28 -0.80
CA VAL A 92 -14.61 -7.40 0.20
C VAL A 92 -14.55 -5.93 -0.22
N ARG A 93 -13.47 -5.48 -0.88
CA ARG A 93 -13.37 -4.10 -1.39
C ARG A 93 -14.41 -3.82 -2.47
N TYR A 94 -14.63 -4.77 -3.41
CA TYR A 94 -15.71 -4.65 -4.40
C TYR A 94 -17.08 -4.56 -3.72
N LEU A 95 -17.33 -5.46 -2.78
CA LEU A 95 -18.59 -5.49 -2.03
C LEU A 95 -18.85 -4.17 -1.29
N ARG A 96 -17.83 -3.62 -0.62
CA ARG A 96 -17.94 -2.34 0.09
C ARG A 96 -18.17 -1.15 -0.84
N LEU A 97 -17.57 -1.17 -2.03
CA LEU A 97 -17.86 -0.15 -3.02
C LEU A 97 -19.32 -0.25 -3.48
N ILE A 98 -19.77 -1.46 -3.84
CA ILE A 98 -21.16 -1.70 -4.28
C ILE A 98 -22.14 -1.29 -3.17
N GLU A 99 -21.91 -1.68 -1.92
CA GLU A 99 -22.73 -1.28 -0.76
C GLU A 99 -22.86 0.25 -0.68
N ARG A 100 -21.72 0.96 -0.74
CA ARG A 100 -21.70 2.43 -0.62
C ARG A 100 -22.41 3.12 -1.78
N VAL A 101 -22.25 2.63 -3.00
CA VAL A 101 -22.92 3.18 -4.18
C VAL A 101 -24.42 2.90 -4.12
N LEU A 102 -24.82 1.68 -3.81
CA LEU A 102 -26.24 1.33 -3.67
C LEU A 102 -26.91 2.07 -2.51
N ASP A 103 -26.21 2.36 -1.43
CA ASP A 103 -26.72 3.24 -0.37
C ASP A 103 -27.00 4.65 -0.88
N HIS A 104 -26.15 5.17 -1.77
CA HIS A 104 -26.35 6.47 -2.37
C HIS A 104 -27.54 6.47 -3.34
N VAL A 105 -27.59 5.50 -4.25
CA VAL A 105 -28.69 5.36 -5.23
C VAL A 105 -30.04 5.19 -4.55
N ARG A 106 -30.11 4.42 -3.48
CA ARG A 106 -31.37 4.09 -2.77
C ARG A 106 -31.79 5.08 -1.68
N LYS A 107 -30.93 6.03 -1.33
CA LYS A 107 -31.33 7.12 -0.40
C LYS A 107 -32.49 7.95 -0.91
N SER A 108 -32.68 8.04 -2.21
CA SER A 108 -33.79 8.72 -2.87
C SER A 108 -35.07 7.87 -2.95
N GLU A 109 -34.98 6.55 -2.72
CA GLU A 109 -36.13 5.65 -2.70
C GLU A 109 -36.48 5.29 -1.27
N LEU A 110 -37.50 5.92 -0.74
CA LEU A 110 -38.04 5.66 0.59
C LEU A 110 -38.40 4.17 0.76
N GLY A 111 -37.62 3.46 1.55
CA GLY A 111 -37.96 2.13 2.08
C GLY A 111 -37.28 0.91 1.48
N SER A 112 -36.41 1.03 0.47
CA SER A 112 -35.72 -0.15 -0.05
C SER A 112 -34.42 -0.48 0.73
N THR A 113 -34.28 -1.72 1.18
CA THR A 113 -33.06 -2.19 1.84
C THR A 113 -31.95 -2.42 0.82
N ASN A 114 -30.73 -1.97 1.15
CA ASN A 114 -29.57 -2.20 0.29
C ASN A 114 -29.17 -3.71 0.31
N PRO A 115 -29.26 -4.44 -0.82
CA PRO A 115 -28.97 -5.87 -0.86
C PRO A 115 -27.51 -6.22 -0.59
N ALA A 116 -26.57 -5.30 -0.84
CA ALA A 116 -25.17 -5.50 -0.53
C ALA A 116 -24.88 -5.48 0.98
N ARG A 117 -25.73 -4.84 1.78
CA ARG A 117 -25.48 -4.62 3.21
C ARG A 117 -25.45 -5.93 4.00
N PHE A 118 -26.35 -6.86 3.70
CA PHE A 118 -26.36 -8.16 4.36
C PHE A 118 -25.08 -8.96 4.09
N ILE A 119 -24.64 -9.00 2.83
CA ILE A 119 -23.42 -9.69 2.43
C ILE A 119 -22.20 -9.01 3.01
N ALA A 120 -22.18 -7.67 3.04
CA ALA A 120 -21.07 -6.88 3.58
C ALA A 120 -20.91 -7.07 5.09
N GLN A 121 -22.00 -7.19 5.84
CA GLN A 121 -21.97 -7.45 7.28
C GLN A 121 -21.44 -8.85 7.59
N ASP A 122 -21.94 -9.86 6.89
CA ASP A 122 -21.47 -11.24 7.03
C ASP A 122 -20.02 -11.40 6.54
N GLY A 123 -19.69 -10.78 5.39
CA GLY A 123 -18.35 -10.71 4.86
C GLY A 123 -17.35 -10.04 5.80
N GLU A 124 -17.75 -9.01 6.58
CA GLU A 124 -16.90 -8.38 7.58
C GLU A 124 -16.53 -9.32 8.73
N ALA A 125 -17.49 -10.07 9.24
CA ALA A 125 -17.23 -11.01 10.32
C ALA A 125 -16.27 -12.12 9.88
N THR A 126 -16.45 -12.62 8.66
CA THR A 126 -15.56 -13.64 8.07
C THR A 126 -14.18 -13.07 7.72
N TRP A 127 -14.13 -11.83 7.23
CA TRP A 127 -12.89 -11.14 6.87
C TRP A 127 -12.05 -10.74 8.10
N ARG A 128 -12.68 -10.30 9.17
CA ARG A 128 -11.97 -10.00 10.45
C ARG A 128 -11.38 -11.26 11.08
N ARG A 129 -11.96 -12.43 10.82
CA ARG A 129 -11.46 -13.73 11.29
C ARG A 129 -10.45 -14.36 10.33
N ALA A 130 -10.46 -13.98 9.06
CA ALA A 130 -9.52 -14.50 8.09
C ALA A 130 -8.15 -13.82 8.27
N ARG A 131 -7.10 -14.61 8.39
CA ARG A 131 -5.70 -14.16 8.44
C ARG A 131 -5.24 -13.41 7.18
N ASP A 132 -6.10 -13.26 6.20
CA ASP A 132 -5.85 -12.59 4.91
C ASP A 132 -5.47 -11.10 5.02
N ASN A 133 -5.57 -10.52 6.22
CA ASN A 133 -5.16 -9.15 6.53
C ASN A 133 -3.86 -9.06 7.31
N GLU A 134 -3.16 -10.15 7.45
CA GLU A 134 -1.84 -10.08 8.05
C GLU A 134 -0.94 -9.15 7.21
N PRO A 135 -0.16 -8.29 7.85
CA PRO A 135 0.84 -7.50 7.16
C PRO A 135 1.72 -8.42 6.32
N THR A 136 2.16 -7.94 5.18
CA THR A 136 3.21 -8.60 4.40
C THR A 136 4.35 -8.99 5.34
N SER A 137 4.86 -10.23 5.24
CA SER A 137 5.88 -10.76 6.15
C SER A 137 7.15 -9.89 6.23
N PHE A 138 8.01 -10.25 7.15
CA PHE A 138 9.33 -9.62 7.37
C PHE A 138 10.42 -10.47 6.70
N LEU A 139 11.63 -9.92 6.54
CA LEU A 139 12.82 -10.73 6.27
C LEU A 139 13.28 -11.39 7.56
N THR A 140 13.69 -12.65 7.47
CA THR A 140 14.37 -13.32 8.58
C THR A 140 15.75 -12.69 8.82
N PRO A 141 16.38 -12.89 9.99
CA PRO A 141 17.73 -12.40 10.24
C PRO A 141 18.75 -12.88 9.19
N ALA A 142 18.63 -14.14 8.74
CA ALA A 142 19.50 -14.70 7.70
C ALA A 142 19.29 -14.03 6.34
N GLU A 143 18.02 -13.86 5.92
CA GLU A 143 17.68 -13.16 4.68
C GLU A 143 18.14 -11.70 4.70
N ARG A 144 17.97 -11.01 5.84
CA ARG A 144 18.46 -9.64 6.01
C ARG A 144 19.97 -9.57 5.91
N ALA A 145 20.69 -10.50 6.54
CA ALA A 145 22.17 -10.59 6.45
C ALA A 145 22.62 -10.84 5.00
N ALA A 146 21.99 -11.77 4.29
CA ALA A 146 22.27 -12.06 2.88
C ALA A 146 22.02 -10.82 2.00
N LEU A 147 20.91 -10.11 2.21
CA LEU A 147 20.61 -8.88 1.49
C LEU A 147 21.68 -7.80 1.74
N LEU A 148 22.06 -7.57 2.99
CA LEU A 148 23.10 -6.60 3.33
C LEU A 148 24.45 -7.00 2.72
N ALA A 149 24.83 -8.29 2.78
CA ALA A 149 26.05 -8.80 2.14
C ALA A 149 26.05 -8.51 0.62
N TYR A 150 24.93 -8.74 -0.07
CA TYR A 150 24.79 -8.39 -1.48
C TYR A 150 24.89 -6.88 -1.73
N LEU A 151 24.20 -6.06 -0.94
CA LEU A 151 24.20 -4.60 -1.11
C LEU A 151 25.62 -4.00 -0.98
N PHE A 152 26.49 -4.61 -0.19
CA PHE A 152 27.88 -4.22 0.00
C PHE A 152 28.88 -5.04 -0.83
N SER A 153 28.43 -6.01 -1.60
CA SER A 153 29.31 -6.77 -2.48
C SER A 153 29.97 -5.88 -3.55
N PRO A 154 31.15 -6.24 -4.05
CA PRO A 154 31.79 -5.52 -5.14
C PRO A 154 30.85 -5.31 -6.33
N LEU A 155 30.86 -4.11 -6.89
CA LEU A 155 30.13 -3.80 -8.10
C LEU A 155 30.90 -4.34 -9.32
N PRO A 156 30.20 -4.67 -10.42
CA PRO A 156 30.86 -4.95 -11.69
C PRO A 156 31.80 -3.80 -12.06
N SER A 157 33.05 -4.09 -12.32
CA SER A 157 34.10 -3.07 -12.36
C SER A 157 33.97 -2.08 -13.52
N ILE A 158 33.28 -2.42 -14.60
CA ILE A 158 33.16 -1.59 -15.81
C ILE A 158 31.82 -1.91 -16.50
N GLY A 159 31.03 -0.89 -16.82
CA GLY A 159 29.86 -1.06 -17.67
C GLY A 159 28.90 0.14 -17.63
N ALA A 160 28.23 0.37 -18.74
CA ALA A 160 27.21 1.39 -18.89
C ALA A 160 26.02 1.27 -17.89
N THR A 161 25.97 0.21 -17.10
CA THR A 161 24.92 -0.10 -16.14
C THR A 161 25.31 0.14 -14.68
N LEU A 162 26.57 0.54 -14.39
CA LEU A 162 27.05 0.76 -13.02
C LEU A 162 26.16 1.74 -12.22
N TRP A 163 25.76 2.84 -12.84
CA TRP A 163 24.88 3.81 -12.23
C TRP A 163 23.52 3.21 -11.84
N LYS A 164 22.97 2.26 -12.66
CA LYS A 164 21.73 1.56 -12.32
C LYS A 164 21.89 0.70 -11.09
N GLU A 165 22.97 -0.06 -11.02
CA GLU A 165 23.25 -0.94 -9.89
C GLU A 165 23.39 -0.14 -8.59
N ARG A 166 24.13 0.97 -8.60
CA ARG A 166 24.27 1.87 -7.45
C ARG A 166 22.91 2.47 -7.05
N ARG A 167 22.13 2.94 -8.03
CA ARG A 167 20.78 3.46 -7.80
C ARG A 167 19.87 2.41 -7.18
N ASP A 168 19.86 1.19 -7.72
CA ASP A 168 18.93 0.14 -7.30
C ASP A 168 19.28 -0.38 -5.90
N ARG A 169 20.57 -0.47 -5.56
CA ARG A 169 21.03 -0.76 -4.20
C ARG A 169 20.63 0.33 -3.21
N ALA A 170 20.79 1.59 -3.54
CA ALA A 170 20.33 2.70 -2.72
C ALA A 170 18.79 2.75 -2.61
N LEU A 171 18.06 2.36 -3.65
CA LEU A 171 16.62 2.23 -3.63
C LEU A 171 16.14 1.13 -2.66
N VAL A 172 16.81 -0.04 -2.66
CA VAL A 172 16.55 -1.10 -1.67
C VAL A 172 16.88 -0.63 -0.26
N ALA A 173 17.99 0.11 -0.10
CA ALA A 173 18.36 0.72 1.18
C ALA A 173 17.32 1.75 1.66
N ALA A 174 16.67 2.49 0.76
CA ALA A 174 15.58 3.40 1.11
C ALA A 174 14.35 2.68 1.69
N PHE A 175 14.04 1.48 1.18
CA PHE A 175 12.95 0.67 1.73
C PHE A 175 13.34 -0.01 3.04
N LEU A 176 14.52 -0.63 3.10
CA LEU A 176 15.00 -1.40 4.24
C LEU A 176 15.55 -0.54 5.36
N GLY A 177 16.14 0.62 5.06
CA GLY A 177 16.86 1.47 6.02
C GLY A 177 16.14 2.78 6.37
N ALA A 178 15.08 3.16 5.64
CA ALA A 178 14.28 4.35 5.95
C ALA A 178 12.77 4.09 5.89
N GLY A 179 12.35 2.89 5.52
CA GLY A 179 10.96 2.51 5.51
C GLY A 179 10.10 3.32 4.53
N LEU A 180 10.63 3.76 3.40
CA LEU A 180 9.86 4.51 2.40
C LEU A 180 8.77 3.65 1.75
N LYS A 181 7.67 4.28 1.35
CA LYS A 181 6.69 3.69 0.43
C LYS A 181 7.20 3.83 -1.01
N THR A 182 6.78 2.94 -1.90
CA THR A 182 7.13 3.03 -3.33
C THR A 182 6.76 4.39 -3.94
N GLY A 183 5.62 4.96 -3.54
CA GLY A 183 5.20 6.30 -3.99
C GLY A 183 6.14 7.39 -3.49
N GLU A 184 6.60 7.31 -2.26
CA GLU A 184 7.53 8.26 -1.63
C GLU A 184 8.91 8.18 -2.31
N ALA A 185 9.43 6.97 -2.52
CA ALA A 185 10.69 6.77 -3.23
C ALA A 185 10.68 7.28 -4.68
N ARG A 186 9.51 7.35 -5.33
CA ARG A 186 9.36 7.93 -6.68
C ARG A 186 9.50 9.44 -6.73
N SER A 187 9.15 10.13 -5.67
CA SER A 187 9.03 11.59 -5.61
C SER A 187 10.05 12.26 -4.70
N ILE A 188 10.84 11.50 -3.93
CA ILE A 188 11.84 12.06 -3.04
C ILE A 188 12.93 12.76 -3.84
N THR A 189 13.30 13.97 -3.39
CA THR A 189 14.31 14.81 -4.01
C THR A 189 15.61 14.79 -3.23
N ILE A 190 16.70 15.23 -3.85
CA ILE A 190 18.03 15.29 -3.23
C ILE A 190 18.00 16.17 -1.98
N SER A 191 17.26 17.28 -2.01
CA SER A 191 17.10 18.19 -0.86
C SER A 191 16.44 17.55 0.37
N CYS A 192 15.73 16.42 0.17
CA CYS A 192 15.12 15.65 1.24
C CYS A 192 16.09 14.70 1.96
N VAL A 193 17.32 14.55 1.44
CA VAL A 193 18.33 13.61 1.97
C VAL A 193 19.37 14.38 2.78
N ASN A 194 19.41 14.13 4.08
CA ASN A 194 20.42 14.68 4.96
C ASN A 194 21.24 13.54 5.60
N LEU A 195 22.34 13.19 4.95
CA LEU A 195 23.22 12.10 5.42
C LEU A 195 23.92 12.46 6.74
N GLY A 196 24.21 13.73 6.97
CA GLY A 196 24.87 14.19 8.20
C GLY A 196 24.00 14.03 9.45
N SER A 197 22.69 14.25 9.34
CA SER A 197 21.75 14.07 10.44
C SER A 197 21.14 12.67 10.48
N THR A 198 21.48 11.79 9.53
CA THR A 198 20.88 10.45 9.38
C THR A 198 19.37 10.46 9.23
N MET A 199 18.82 11.49 8.58
CA MET A 199 17.39 11.68 8.41
C MET A 199 17.02 11.88 6.95
N LEU A 200 15.82 11.38 6.59
CA LEU A 200 15.15 11.68 5.33
C LEU A 200 13.86 12.44 5.62
N THR A 201 13.70 13.59 4.99
CA THR A 201 12.42 14.31 4.97
C THR A 201 11.54 13.73 3.86
N VAL A 202 10.37 13.22 4.18
CA VAL A 202 9.42 12.64 3.23
C VAL A 202 8.30 13.63 3.00
N PRO A 203 8.29 14.35 1.87
CA PRO A 203 7.27 15.36 1.59
C PRO A 203 5.91 14.69 1.35
N ALA A 204 4.85 15.38 1.75
CA ALA A 204 3.47 15.01 1.47
C ALA A 204 2.79 16.09 0.63
N ALA A 205 1.67 15.73 -0.03
CA ALA A 205 0.88 16.71 -0.81
C ALA A 205 0.34 17.85 0.06
N GLN A 206 0.09 17.58 1.34
CA GLN A 206 -0.27 18.57 2.36
C GLN A 206 0.92 18.70 3.30
N PRO A 207 1.48 19.91 3.50
CA PRO A 207 2.71 20.13 4.26
C PRO A 207 2.69 19.60 5.69
N GLU A 208 1.51 19.61 6.34
CA GLU A 208 1.29 19.12 7.70
C GLU A 208 1.50 17.61 7.85
N PHE A 209 1.48 16.86 6.75
CA PHE A 209 1.77 15.42 6.72
C PHE A 209 3.19 15.09 6.25
N THR A 210 4.00 16.12 6.01
CA THR A 210 5.44 15.93 5.80
C THR A 210 6.06 15.38 7.08
N ARG A 211 6.93 14.39 6.93
CA ARG A 211 7.55 13.72 8.07
C ARG A 211 9.03 13.48 7.84
N ASP A 212 9.75 13.38 8.93
CA ASP A 212 11.09 12.86 8.92
C ASP A 212 11.09 11.37 9.27
N THR A 213 11.98 10.60 8.65
CA THR A 213 12.23 9.21 8.98
C THR A 213 13.73 9.00 9.21
N HIS A 214 14.05 8.08 10.12
CA HIS A 214 15.42 7.70 10.39
C HIS A 214 16.03 6.96 9.19
N LEU A 215 17.29 7.26 8.87
CA LEU A 215 18.09 6.52 7.89
C LEU A 215 19.07 5.61 8.62
N ALA A 216 18.88 4.30 8.52
CA ALA A 216 19.76 3.32 9.15
C ALA A 216 21.22 3.50 8.70
N SER A 217 22.17 3.25 9.59
CA SER A 217 23.60 3.51 9.35
C SER A 217 24.14 2.83 8.10
N PHE A 218 23.73 1.58 7.83
CA PHE A 218 24.13 0.87 6.62
C PHE A 218 23.67 1.56 5.32
N ALA A 219 22.52 2.23 5.36
CA ALA A 219 21.95 2.89 4.18
C ALA A 219 22.69 4.17 3.81
N ILE A 220 23.35 4.84 4.78
CA ILE A 220 24.08 6.09 4.56
C ILE A 220 25.16 5.89 3.49
N ALA A 221 25.99 4.85 3.61
CA ALA A 221 27.06 4.58 2.65
C ALA A 221 26.53 4.27 1.24
N LEU A 222 25.38 3.59 1.14
CA LEU A 222 24.75 3.28 -0.15
C LEU A 222 24.14 4.53 -0.80
N PHE A 223 23.55 5.41 0.00
CA PHE A 223 23.06 6.69 -0.49
C PHE A 223 24.20 7.60 -0.94
N ASP A 224 25.26 7.72 -0.13
CA ASP A 224 26.43 8.52 -0.47
C ASP A 224 27.06 8.07 -1.78
N ALA A 225 27.34 6.77 -1.92
CA ALA A 225 27.87 6.18 -3.14
C ALA A 225 26.97 6.40 -4.36
N TRP A 226 25.65 6.35 -4.17
CA TRP A 226 24.71 6.61 -5.25
C TRP A 226 24.65 8.10 -5.62
N LEU A 227 24.59 9.01 -4.65
CA LEU A 227 24.52 10.45 -4.91
C LEU A 227 25.79 10.95 -5.59
N ALA A 228 26.96 10.45 -5.18
CA ALA A 228 28.23 10.72 -5.86
C ALA A 228 28.22 10.22 -7.32
N GLU A 229 27.73 8.99 -7.57
CA GLU A 229 27.59 8.45 -8.92
C GLU A 229 26.60 9.24 -9.76
N ARG A 230 25.46 9.64 -9.18
CA ARG A 230 24.45 10.47 -9.83
C ARG A 230 25.02 11.81 -10.28
N GLN A 231 25.84 12.43 -9.42
CA GLN A 231 26.55 13.68 -9.74
C GLN A 231 27.59 13.45 -10.85
N ARG A 232 28.40 12.37 -10.76
CA ARG A 232 29.38 12.00 -11.78
C ARG A 232 28.76 11.77 -13.16
N CYS A 233 27.54 11.22 -13.19
CA CYS A 233 26.77 11.01 -14.42
C CYS A 233 26.00 12.25 -14.88
N GLU A 234 26.10 13.37 -14.18
CA GLU A 234 25.44 14.64 -14.50
C GLU A 234 23.91 14.47 -14.75
N ILE A 235 23.27 13.59 -13.96
CA ILE A 235 21.83 13.30 -14.15
C ILE A 235 21.00 14.54 -13.80
N PRO A 236 20.22 15.10 -14.75
CA PRO A 236 19.46 16.30 -14.55
C PRO A 236 18.28 16.10 -13.59
N GLY A 237 17.73 17.22 -13.08
CA GLY A 237 16.62 17.24 -12.14
C GLY A 237 17.05 16.88 -10.71
N ASP A 238 16.10 16.81 -9.81
CA ASP A 238 16.32 16.70 -8.38
C ASP A 238 15.90 15.34 -7.77
N LEU A 239 15.30 14.45 -8.57
CA LEU A 239 14.87 13.14 -8.09
C LEU A 239 16.06 12.31 -7.59
N VAL A 240 15.91 11.71 -6.40
CA VAL A 240 16.92 10.78 -5.88
C VAL A 240 17.02 9.53 -6.75
N PHE A 241 15.89 8.97 -7.21
CA PHE A 241 15.86 7.71 -7.98
C PHE A 241 15.26 7.91 -9.38
N PRO A 242 16.00 8.51 -10.33
CA PRO A 242 15.53 8.65 -11.70
C PRO A 242 15.54 7.32 -12.46
N ALA A 243 14.69 7.20 -13.47
CA ALA A 243 14.59 6.00 -14.31
C ALA A 243 15.75 5.87 -15.30
N SER A 244 16.33 6.99 -15.70
CA SER A 244 17.36 7.08 -16.76
C SER A 244 18.33 8.23 -16.49
N LEU A 245 19.41 8.28 -17.25
CA LEU A 245 20.36 9.38 -17.22
C LEU A 245 19.75 10.74 -17.64
N SER A 246 18.56 10.73 -18.26
CA SER A 246 17.83 11.96 -18.56
C SER A 246 16.97 12.48 -17.39
N GLY A 247 17.10 11.93 -16.19
CA GLY A 247 16.40 12.39 -14.99
C GLY A 247 14.89 12.07 -14.91
N ARG A 248 14.34 11.26 -15.82
CA ARG A 248 12.91 10.94 -15.87
C ARG A 248 12.45 10.20 -14.60
N PRO A 249 11.23 10.46 -14.10
CA PRO A 249 10.67 9.73 -12.97
C PRO A 249 10.57 8.23 -13.23
N MET A 250 10.90 7.41 -12.22
CA MET A 250 10.82 5.96 -12.32
C MET A 250 9.35 5.50 -12.20
N HIS A 251 8.94 4.61 -13.12
CA HIS A 251 7.60 3.99 -13.03
C HIS A 251 7.58 2.96 -11.88
N LYS A 252 6.41 2.81 -11.22
CA LYS A 252 6.24 1.87 -10.09
C LYS A 252 6.69 0.45 -10.44
N ALA A 253 6.33 -0.06 -11.62
CA ALA A 253 6.73 -1.40 -12.06
C ALA A 253 8.24 -1.55 -12.23
N THR A 254 8.96 -0.48 -12.60
CA THR A 254 10.41 -0.49 -12.72
C THR A 254 11.08 -0.57 -11.34
N MET A 255 10.54 0.14 -10.34
CA MET A 255 11.03 0.02 -8.95
C MET A 255 10.81 -1.39 -8.39
N LEU A 256 9.64 -1.98 -8.65
CA LEU A 256 9.37 -3.34 -8.21
C LEU A 256 10.36 -4.33 -8.83
N ARG A 257 10.61 -4.22 -10.13
CA ARG A 257 11.61 -5.07 -10.82
C ARG A 257 13.02 -4.88 -10.29
N ALA A 258 13.43 -3.65 -9.98
CA ALA A 258 14.74 -3.38 -9.39
C ALA A 258 14.91 -4.08 -8.03
N VAL A 259 13.86 -4.04 -7.19
CA VAL A 259 13.86 -4.76 -5.92
C VAL A 259 13.92 -6.26 -6.14
N ASP A 260 13.11 -6.81 -7.08
CA ASP A 260 13.12 -8.25 -7.37
C ASP A 260 14.48 -8.74 -7.82
N THR A 261 15.12 -8.03 -8.75
CA THR A 261 16.46 -8.38 -9.25
C THR A 261 17.48 -8.46 -8.10
N ILE A 262 17.42 -7.53 -7.13
CA ILE A 262 18.32 -7.55 -5.97
C ILE A 262 17.99 -8.68 -5.01
N ILE A 263 16.70 -8.95 -4.75
CA ILE A 263 16.23 -10.05 -3.90
C ILE A 263 16.64 -11.40 -4.49
N GLU A 264 16.52 -11.57 -5.81
CA GLU A 264 16.99 -12.77 -6.54
C GLU A 264 18.50 -12.91 -6.46
N ALA A 265 19.24 -11.84 -6.72
CA ALA A 265 20.71 -11.84 -6.68
C ALA A 265 21.28 -12.07 -5.27
N ALA A 266 20.53 -11.73 -4.23
CA ALA A 266 20.87 -12.04 -2.83
C ALA A 266 20.43 -13.44 -2.39
N ASP A 267 19.92 -14.28 -3.31
CA ASP A 267 19.40 -15.65 -3.09
C ASP A 267 18.29 -15.76 -2.01
N ILE A 268 17.51 -14.68 -1.84
CA ILE A 268 16.41 -14.65 -0.87
C ILE A 268 15.15 -15.29 -1.45
N ALA A 269 14.95 -15.19 -2.76
CA ALA A 269 13.74 -15.67 -3.43
C ALA A 269 13.55 -17.19 -3.26
N SER A 270 14.63 -17.97 -3.23
CA SER A 270 14.63 -19.44 -3.12
C SER A 270 14.16 -19.93 -1.74
N SER A 271 14.30 -19.12 -0.69
CA SER A 271 13.99 -19.48 0.70
C SER A 271 12.55 -19.16 1.11
N ARG A 272 11.73 -18.59 0.22
CA ARG A 272 10.43 -17.99 0.58
C ARG A 272 9.27 -18.53 -0.24
N GLU A 273 8.17 -18.87 0.42
CA GLU A 273 6.88 -19.10 -0.24
C GLU A 273 6.26 -17.80 -0.79
N ALA A 274 6.40 -16.69 -0.07
CA ALA A 274 5.87 -15.39 -0.45
C ALA A 274 7.00 -14.46 -0.91
N ARG A 275 6.83 -13.86 -2.09
CA ARG A 275 7.77 -12.90 -2.67
C ARG A 275 8.10 -11.77 -1.71
N ALA A 276 9.40 -11.51 -1.48
CA ALA A 276 9.84 -10.29 -0.81
C ALA A 276 9.58 -9.07 -1.71
N SER A 277 9.03 -8.03 -1.14
CA SER A 277 8.56 -6.82 -1.84
C SER A 277 9.07 -5.56 -1.14
N PRO A 278 8.97 -4.37 -1.74
CA PRO A 278 9.24 -3.13 -1.02
C PRO A 278 8.48 -3.00 0.31
N GLN A 279 7.28 -3.58 0.41
CA GLN A 279 6.53 -3.60 1.67
C GLN A 279 7.18 -4.56 2.69
N THR A 280 7.71 -5.70 2.26
CA THR A 280 8.47 -6.62 3.13
C THR A 280 9.70 -5.91 3.70
N LEU A 281 10.46 -5.20 2.87
CA LEU A 281 11.63 -4.44 3.29
C LEU A 281 11.27 -3.33 4.30
N ARG A 282 10.19 -2.60 4.02
CA ARG A 282 9.67 -1.57 4.92
C ARG A 282 9.17 -2.15 6.25
N ASN A 283 8.53 -3.31 6.24
CA ASN A 283 8.11 -3.98 7.47
C ASN A 283 9.34 -4.45 8.27
N THR A 284 10.40 -4.92 7.58
CA THR A 284 11.66 -5.31 8.22
C THR A 284 12.36 -4.11 8.87
N PHE A 285 12.31 -2.92 8.25
CA PHE A 285 12.77 -1.70 8.90
C PHE A 285 12.01 -1.43 10.21
N ALA A 286 10.68 -1.58 10.21
CA ALA A 286 9.90 -1.44 11.44
C ALA A 286 10.25 -2.51 12.49
N ALA A 287 10.47 -3.75 12.07
CA ALA A 287 10.88 -4.84 12.93
C ALA A 287 12.19 -4.53 13.67
N GLU A 288 13.20 -4.03 12.94
CA GLU A 288 14.48 -3.60 13.52
C GLU A 288 14.30 -2.48 14.56
N LEU A 289 13.41 -1.54 14.31
CA LEU A 289 13.10 -0.49 15.28
C LEU A 289 12.42 -1.07 16.55
N PHE A 290 11.50 -2.02 16.37
CA PHE A 290 10.87 -2.70 17.50
C PHE A 290 11.86 -3.55 18.31
N GLU A 291 12.79 -4.23 17.64
CA GLU A 291 13.90 -4.99 18.28
C GLU A 291 14.80 -4.07 19.13
N ASN A 292 15.01 -2.84 18.65
CA ASN A 292 15.76 -1.80 19.39
C ASN A 292 14.90 -1.07 20.43
N GLY A 293 13.71 -1.54 20.75
CA GLY A 293 12.86 -0.99 21.79
C GLY A 293 12.15 0.33 21.43
N VAL A 294 12.08 0.69 20.13
CA VAL A 294 11.36 1.89 19.73
C VAL A 294 9.86 1.65 19.82
N GLU A 295 9.17 2.55 20.50
CA GLU A 295 7.73 2.47 20.73
C GLU A 295 6.94 2.48 19.41
N PRO A 296 5.85 1.66 19.29
CA PRO A 296 5.05 1.56 18.08
C PRO A 296 4.53 2.89 17.54
N GLU A 297 4.21 3.81 18.43
CA GLU A 297 3.74 5.14 18.04
C GLU A 297 4.83 5.92 17.28
N LYS A 298 6.06 5.89 17.78
CA LYS A 298 7.21 6.55 17.11
C LYS A 298 7.54 5.90 15.77
N VAL A 299 7.51 4.57 15.71
CA VAL A 299 7.64 3.82 14.44
C VAL A 299 6.53 4.22 13.48
N GLY A 300 5.30 4.38 13.97
CA GLY A 300 4.16 4.84 13.17
C GLY A 300 4.38 6.24 12.58
N GLN A 301 4.94 7.17 13.35
CA GLN A 301 5.32 8.52 12.89
C GLN A 301 6.36 8.44 11.77
N TRP A 302 7.46 7.71 11.97
CA TRP A 302 8.52 7.55 10.96
C TRP A 302 8.03 6.83 9.70
N LEU A 303 7.12 5.89 9.83
CA LEU A 303 6.49 5.24 8.69
C LEU A 303 5.36 6.06 8.04
N GLY A 304 4.90 7.15 8.64
CA GLY A 304 3.79 7.96 8.13
C GLY A 304 2.48 7.19 8.07
N PHE A 305 2.12 6.53 9.18
CA PHE A 305 0.80 5.97 9.35
C PHE A 305 -0.18 7.07 9.78
N ALA A 306 -1.33 7.13 9.11
CA ALA A 306 -2.37 8.10 9.45
C ALA A 306 -3.06 7.80 10.80
N GLN A 307 -2.95 6.57 11.30
CA GLN A 307 -3.59 6.11 12.53
C GLN A 307 -2.63 5.26 13.34
N SER A 308 -2.57 5.48 14.64
CA SER A 308 -1.75 4.72 15.59
C SER A 308 -2.09 3.21 15.60
N ILE A 309 -3.35 2.86 15.33
CA ILE A 309 -3.77 1.46 15.23
C ILE A 309 -2.99 0.66 14.18
N SER A 310 -2.51 1.32 13.11
CA SER A 310 -1.70 0.66 12.06
C SER A 310 -0.32 0.26 12.58
N ALA A 311 0.31 1.09 13.40
CA ALA A 311 1.58 0.78 14.05
C ALA A 311 1.45 -0.37 15.05
N ASN A 312 0.38 -0.34 15.87
CA ASN A 312 0.10 -1.41 16.83
C ASN A 312 -0.22 -2.76 16.16
N ARG A 313 -0.90 -2.74 14.99
CA ARG A 313 -1.12 -3.95 14.18
C ARG A 313 0.19 -4.50 13.64
N LEU A 314 1.07 -3.64 13.13
CA LEU A 314 2.36 -4.06 12.61
C LEU A 314 3.24 -4.64 13.73
N HIS A 315 3.26 -4.00 14.90
CA HIS A 315 3.99 -4.48 16.07
C HIS A 315 3.49 -5.87 16.56
N ARG A 316 2.16 -6.05 16.60
CA ARG A 316 1.57 -7.36 16.95
C ARG A 316 1.93 -8.43 15.92
N ALA A 317 1.87 -8.09 14.63
CA ALA A 317 2.26 -9.02 13.57
C ALA A 317 3.73 -9.39 13.63
N TRP A 318 4.62 -8.46 13.99
CA TRP A 318 6.03 -8.72 14.23
C TRP A 318 6.25 -9.67 15.42
N LYS A 319 5.59 -9.46 16.56
CA LYS A 319 5.66 -10.38 17.70
C LYS A 319 5.23 -11.79 17.33
N ASN A 320 4.06 -11.94 16.72
CA ASN A 320 3.58 -13.25 16.28
C ASN A 320 4.55 -13.91 15.27
N TRP A 321 5.15 -13.13 14.40
CA TRP A 321 6.13 -13.63 13.45
C TRP A 321 7.42 -14.09 14.13
N GLN A 322 7.93 -13.37 15.13
CA GLN A 322 9.07 -13.81 15.95
C GLN A 322 8.79 -15.11 16.71
N GLU A 323 7.63 -15.23 17.34
CA GLU A 323 7.21 -16.44 18.03
C GLU A 323 7.21 -17.65 17.07
N ASN A 324 6.67 -17.47 15.86
CA ASN A 324 6.66 -18.52 14.84
C ASN A 324 8.08 -18.89 14.37
N LEU A 325 9.01 -17.93 14.28
CA LEU A 325 10.41 -18.23 13.93
C LEU A 325 11.10 -19.07 14.99
N VAL A 326 10.89 -18.76 16.26
CA VAL A 326 11.47 -19.54 17.39
C VAL A 326 10.94 -20.98 17.35
N HIS A 327 9.65 -21.17 17.09
CA HIS A 327 9.06 -22.51 17.01
C HIS A 327 9.45 -23.29 15.73
N ALA A 328 9.89 -22.61 14.68
CA ALA A 328 10.33 -23.25 13.42
C ALA A 328 11.80 -23.70 13.47
N LEU A 329 12.58 -23.22 14.44
CA LEU A 329 13.93 -23.75 14.66
C LEU A 329 13.79 -25.13 15.32
N PRO A 330 14.30 -26.23 14.69
CA PRO A 330 14.32 -27.52 15.37
C PRO A 330 15.13 -27.37 16.67
N ASP A 331 14.58 -27.92 17.76
CA ASP A 331 15.29 -28.02 19.06
C ASP A 331 16.70 -28.50 18.78
N ALA A 332 17.68 -27.63 18.93
CA ALA A 332 19.08 -28.01 18.96
C ALA A 332 19.21 -28.88 20.25
N LYS A 333 19.02 -30.19 20.10
CA LYS A 333 19.39 -31.13 21.18
C LYS A 333 20.82 -30.81 21.52
N PRO A 334 21.13 -30.55 22.80
CA PRO A 334 22.53 -30.43 23.22
C PRO A 334 23.24 -31.72 22.81
N SER A 335 24.31 -31.56 22.02
CA SER A 335 25.17 -32.68 21.62
C SER A 335 25.61 -33.42 22.87
N ALA A 336 25.37 -34.72 22.88
CA ALA A 336 25.77 -35.60 24.01
C ALA A 336 27.29 -35.70 24.23
N ASP A 337 28.09 -34.97 23.45
CA ASP A 337 29.55 -34.98 23.51
C ASP A 337 30.14 -33.98 24.50
N ASP A 338 29.37 -33.06 25.10
CA ASP A 338 29.91 -32.11 26.09
C ASP A 338 29.90 -32.63 27.52
N ALA A 339 29.47 -33.87 27.74
CA ALA A 339 29.43 -34.49 29.08
C ALA A 339 30.68 -35.27 29.48
N ALA A 340 31.76 -35.26 28.68
CA ALA A 340 32.92 -36.15 28.89
C ALA A 340 34.24 -35.45 29.32
N ILE A 341 34.22 -34.25 29.90
CA ILE A 341 35.42 -33.62 30.44
C ILE A 341 35.15 -33.19 31.90
N ALA A 342 35.05 -34.16 32.80
CA ALA A 342 35.22 -33.91 34.23
C ALA A 342 36.72 -34.17 34.60
N PRO A 343 37.44 -33.21 35.21
CA PRO A 343 38.80 -33.45 35.66
C PRO A 343 38.80 -34.41 36.86
N ARG A 344 39.51 -35.54 36.71
CA ARG A 344 39.85 -36.41 37.82
C ARG A 344 40.75 -35.64 38.79
N ARG A 345 40.27 -35.42 40.01
CA ARG A 345 41.11 -35.01 41.12
C ARG A 345 41.98 -36.21 41.58
N ALA A 346 43.29 -36.01 41.59
CA ALA A 346 44.25 -36.72 42.38
C ALA A 346 44.49 -35.94 43.68
#